data_778887431f53bd583e34d822b9b32faf
#
_entry.id   778887431f53bd583e34d822b9b32faf
#
_cell.length_a   1.000
_cell.length_b   1.000
_cell.length_c   1.000
_cell.angle_alpha   90.00
_cell.angle_beta   90.00
_cell.angle_gamma   90.00
#
_symmetry.space_group_name_H-M   'P 1'
#
loop_
_entity.id
_entity.type
_entity.pdbx_description
1 polymer ?
#
loop_
_entity_poly.entity_id
_entity_poly.type
_entity_poly.pdbx_seq_one_letter_code
_entity_poly.pdbx_strand_id
1 'polypeptide(L)'
;MQIYKATDYKDMSRKAANIISAQVIMKPNCVLGLATGSTPIGTYQQLIEWYKKGDLDFSDVTTVNLDEYKGLPRTNDQSYYYFMHQNLFDQVNINPENTHLPNGMEPNSEKECARYESLIHSLGGVDLQLLGLGHNGHIGFNEPGEAFEKETHCVDLQERTI
;
A
#
# COMPACT_ATOMS: atom_id res chain seq x y z
N MET A 1 12.46 16.63 7.77
CA MET A 1 12.42 15.75 6.58
C MET A 1 13.79 15.14 6.38
N GLN A 2 13.87 13.84 6.14
CA GLN A 2 15.13 13.15 5.80
C GLN A 2 15.11 12.79 4.32
N ILE A 3 16.24 12.99 3.64
CA ILE A 3 16.39 12.71 2.20
C ILE A 3 17.52 11.71 2.03
N TYR A 4 17.22 10.59 1.40
CA TYR A 4 18.18 9.54 1.09
C TYR A 4 18.41 9.50 -0.43
N LYS A 5 19.64 9.73 -0.86
CA LYS A 5 20.02 9.48 -2.25
C LYS A 5 20.24 7.99 -2.48
N ALA A 6 19.80 7.52 -3.62
CA ALA A 6 20.05 6.16 -4.09
C ALA A 6 20.84 6.21 -5.41
N THR A 7 21.67 5.21 -5.64
CA THR A 7 22.49 5.11 -6.85
C THR A 7 21.70 4.55 -8.04
N ASP A 8 20.71 3.72 -7.75
CA ASP A 8 19.85 3.07 -8.73
C ASP A 8 18.53 2.60 -8.08
N TYR A 9 17.67 1.98 -8.87
CA TYR A 9 16.39 1.43 -8.43
C TYR A 9 16.54 0.37 -7.33
N LYS A 10 17.53 -0.50 -7.43
CA LYS A 10 17.80 -1.56 -6.45
C LYS A 10 18.23 -0.97 -5.10
N ASP A 11 19.11 0.01 -5.12
CA ASP A 11 19.56 0.71 -3.91
C ASP A 11 18.41 1.51 -3.26
N MET A 12 17.58 2.17 -4.05
CA MET A 12 16.36 2.85 -3.57
C MET A 12 15.41 1.86 -2.90
N SER A 13 15.13 0.75 -3.56
CA SER A 13 14.24 -0.30 -3.06
C SER A 13 14.73 -0.89 -1.74
N ARG A 14 16.02 -1.16 -1.64
CA ARG A 14 16.64 -1.67 -0.42
C ARG A 14 16.58 -0.66 0.73
N LYS A 15 16.82 0.63 0.46
CA LYS A 15 16.72 1.70 1.47
C LYS A 15 15.29 1.87 1.98
N ALA A 16 14.31 1.84 1.09
CA ALA A 16 12.89 1.87 1.48
C ALA A 16 12.51 0.63 2.32
N ALA A 17 12.96 -0.55 1.90
CA ALA A 17 12.74 -1.79 2.63
C ALA A 17 13.38 -1.77 4.03
N ASN A 18 14.56 -1.15 4.21
CA ASN A 18 15.19 -0.97 5.51
C ASN A 18 14.29 -0.21 6.49
N ILE A 19 13.66 0.86 6.03
CA ILE A 19 12.76 1.67 6.87
C ILE A 19 11.53 0.86 7.28
N ILE A 20 10.92 0.14 6.32
CA ILE A 20 9.76 -0.71 6.60
C ILE A 20 10.14 -1.86 7.55
N SER A 21 11.27 -2.52 7.32
CA SER A 21 11.73 -3.61 8.20
C SER A 21 12.00 -3.14 9.62
N ALA A 22 12.59 -1.96 9.78
CA ALA A 22 12.79 -1.36 11.09
C ALA A 22 11.46 -1.12 11.83
N GLN A 23 10.43 -0.64 11.12
CA GLN A 23 9.08 -0.46 11.68
C GLN A 23 8.50 -1.80 12.17
N VAL A 24 8.59 -2.85 11.35
CA VAL A 24 8.08 -4.20 11.70
C VAL A 24 8.83 -4.79 12.89
N ILE A 25 10.15 -4.66 12.92
CA ILE A 25 10.98 -5.18 14.01
C ILE A 25 10.70 -4.44 15.32
N MET A 26 10.59 -3.12 15.28
CA MET A 26 10.36 -2.30 16.47
C MET A 26 8.91 -2.38 16.99
N LYS A 27 7.95 -2.65 16.12
CA LYS A 27 6.53 -2.80 16.45
C LYS A 27 5.92 -3.93 15.62
N PRO A 28 6.01 -5.19 16.07
CA PRO A 28 5.55 -6.35 15.30
C PRO A 28 4.08 -6.31 14.90
N ASN A 29 3.22 -5.66 15.68
CA ASN A 29 1.80 -5.45 15.41
C ASN A 29 1.51 -4.09 14.75
N CYS A 30 2.46 -3.55 13.99
CA CYS A 30 2.27 -2.26 13.32
C CYS A 30 1.22 -2.33 12.20
N VAL A 31 0.67 -1.16 11.88
CA VAL A 31 -0.18 -0.95 10.71
C VAL A 31 0.64 -0.27 9.62
N LEU A 32 0.84 -0.98 8.51
CA LEU A 32 1.57 -0.48 7.35
C LEU A 32 0.61 0.00 6.28
N GLY A 33 0.80 1.22 5.81
CA GLY A 33 0.18 1.72 4.59
C GLY A 33 1.05 1.33 3.38
N LEU A 34 0.46 0.65 2.40
CA LEU A 34 1.16 0.12 1.24
C LEU A 34 0.67 0.77 -0.05
N ALA A 35 1.54 0.77 -1.05
CA ALA A 35 1.32 1.32 -2.37
C ALA A 35 1.45 0.24 -3.45
N THR A 36 0.89 0.52 -4.62
CA THR A 36 0.94 -0.33 -5.81
C THR A 36 1.74 0.33 -6.93
N GLY A 37 1.79 -0.32 -8.08
CA GLY A 37 2.56 0.13 -9.23
C GLY A 37 3.96 -0.48 -9.30
N SER A 38 4.74 -0.11 -10.31
CA SER A 38 6.04 -0.72 -10.56
C SER A 38 7.12 -0.31 -9.53
N THR A 39 7.04 0.90 -8.99
CA THR A 39 8.06 1.45 -8.11
C THR A 39 8.25 0.67 -6.80
N PRO A 40 7.21 0.26 -6.05
CA PRO A 40 7.38 -0.47 -4.79
C PRO A 40 7.73 -1.95 -4.95
N ILE A 41 7.68 -2.53 -6.15
CA ILE A 41 7.94 -3.96 -6.37
C ILE A 41 9.31 -4.38 -5.83
N GLY A 42 10.35 -3.61 -6.11
CA GLY A 42 11.71 -3.89 -5.62
C GLY A 42 11.81 -3.83 -4.10
N THR A 43 11.06 -2.94 -3.46
CA THR A 43 10.97 -2.85 -2.00
C THR A 43 10.30 -4.11 -1.43
N TYR A 44 9.21 -4.57 -2.02
CA TYR A 44 8.53 -5.81 -1.60
C TYR A 44 9.42 -7.05 -1.80
N GLN A 45 10.13 -7.14 -2.93
CA GLN A 45 11.08 -8.23 -3.18
C GLN A 45 12.17 -8.29 -2.10
N GLN A 46 12.69 -7.15 -1.68
CA GLN A 46 13.69 -7.09 -0.62
C GLN A 46 13.11 -7.52 0.75
N LEU A 47 11.89 -7.11 1.07
CA LEU A 47 11.21 -7.54 2.29
C LEU A 47 10.96 -9.06 2.29
N ILE A 48 10.55 -9.63 1.16
CA ILE A 48 10.35 -11.07 0.97
C ILE A 48 11.67 -11.82 1.17
N GLU A 49 12.78 -11.31 0.62
CA GLU A 49 14.10 -11.90 0.80
C GLU A 49 14.49 -11.96 2.28
N TRP A 50 14.31 -10.88 3.03
CA TRP A 50 14.62 -10.87 4.46
C TRP A 50 13.67 -11.75 5.26
N TYR A 51 12.40 -11.80 4.92
CA TYR A 51 11.47 -12.77 5.51
C TYR A 51 11.96 -14.21 5.29
N LYS A 52 12.33 -14.58 4.06
CA LYS A 52 12.84 -15.93 3.75
C LYS A 52 14.14 -16.27 4.48
N LYS A 53 14.96 -15.29 4.79
CA LYS A 53 16.17 -15.46 5.62
C LYS A 53 15.88 -15.56 7.11
N GLY A 54 14.66 -15.31 7.56
CA GLY A 54 14.26 -15.32 8.96
C GLY A 54 14.46 -14.02 9.70
N ASP A 55 14.77 -12.92 9.00
CA ASP A 55 15.01 -11.60 9.62
C ASP A 55 13.72 -10.83 9.91
N LEU A 56 12.62 -11.15 9.20
CA LEU A 56 11.32 -10.48 9.34
C LEU A 56 10.20 -11.48 9.61
N ASP A 57 9.25 -11.05 10.44
CA ASP A 57 8.01 -11.75 10.74
C ASP A 57 6.83 -10.80 10.51
N PHE A 58 5.90 -11.20 9.61
CA PHE A 58 4.72 -10.42 9.28
C PHE A 58 3.44 -10.95 9.93
N SER A 59 3.53 -11.96 10.79
CA SER A 59 2.35 -12.65 11.34
C SER A 59 1.38 -11.74 12.10
N ASP A 60 1.90 -10.71 12.77
CA ASP A 60 1.10 -9.76 13.55
C ASP A 60 0.90 -8.41 12.83
N VAL A 61 1.50 -8.23 11.65
CA VAL A 61 1.37 -7.00 10.87
C VAL A 61 -0.02 -6.88 10.27
N THR A 62 -0.56 -5.67 10.32
CA THR A 62 -1.78 -5.29 9.57
C THR A 62 -1.40 -4.34 8.44
N THR A 63 -2.02 -4.49 7.28
CA THR A 63 -1.79 -3.61 6.13
C THR A 63 -3.06 -2.94 5.65
N VAL A 64 -2.92 -1.70 5.19
CA VAL A 64 -3.96 -0.96 4.46
C VAL A 64 -3.36 -0.41 3.17
N ASN A 65 -4.01 -0.65 2.05
CA ASN A 65 -3.61 -0.03 0.78
C ASN A 65 -4.29 1.30 0.58
N LEU A 66 -3.62 2.17 -0.16
CA LEU A 66 -4.05 3.55 -0.37
C LEU A 66 -5.30 3.62 -1.25
N ASP A 67 -5.41 2.75 -2.24
CA ASP A 67 -6.46 2.82 -3.26
C ASP A 67 -6.79 1.46 -3.88
N GLU A 68 -7.89 1.42 -4.63
CA GLU A 68 -8.31 0.30 -5.48
C GLU A 68 -9.19 0.82 -6.62
N TYR A 69 -9.18 0.12 -7.74
CA TYR A 69 -10.06 0.39 -8.87
C TYR A 69 -11.52 0.01 -8.57
N LYS A 70 -12.43 0.95 -8.85
CA LYS A 70 -13.86 0.65 -8.81
C LYS A 70 -14.29 -0.17 -10.04
N GLY A 71 -15.09 -1.19 -9.80
CA GLY A 71 -15.63 -2.06 -10.84
C GLY A 71 -14.77 -3.25 -11.22
N LEU A 72 -13.61 -3.45 -10.56
CA LEU A 72 -12.79 -4.64 -10.75
C LEU A 72 -12.98 -5.65 -9.62
N PRO A 73 -13.33 -6.91 -9.94
CA PRO A 73 -13.31 -7.97 -8.94
C PRO A 73 -11.88 -8.29 -8.49
N ARG A 74 -11.72 -8.75 -7.26
CA ARG A 74 -10.42 -9.13 -6.68
C ARG A 74 -9.66 -10.19 -7.49
N THR A 75 -10.37 -11.00 -8.25
CA THR A 75 -9.80 -12.03 -9.13
C THR A 75 -9.26 -11.49 -10.45
N ASN A 76 -9.55 -10.24 -10.78
CA ASN A 76 -9.00 -9.59 -11.97
C ASN A 76 -7.52 -9.28 -11.73
N ASP A 77 -6.66 -9.63 -12.69
CA ASP A 77 -5.21 -9.43 -12.59
C ASP A 77 -4.77 -7.96 -12.63
N GLN A 78 -5.69 -7.05 -12.97
CA GLN A 78 -5.47 -5.61 -12.91
C GLN A 78 -5.91 -4.98 -11.58
N SER A 79 -6.58 -5.73 -10.69
CA SER A 79 -6.93 -5.23 -9.36
C SER A 79 -5.69 -5.06 -8.49
N TYR A 80 -5.72 -4.08 -7.59
CA TYR A 80 -4.65 -3.92 -6.62
C TYR A 80 -4.65 -5.00 -5.54
N TYR A 81 -5.80 -5.59 -5.27
CA TYR A 81 -5.87 -6.80 -4.46
C TYR A 81 -5.01 -7.93 -5.06
N TYR A 82 -5.17 -8.22 -6.35
CA TYR A 82 -4.36 -9.21 -7.05
C TYR A 82 -2.87 -8.85 -7.04
N PHE A 83 -2.56 -7.58 -7.35
CA PHE A 83 -1.19 -7.05 -7.32
C PHE A 83 -0.51 -7.30 -5.97
N MET A 84 -1.17 -6.97 -4.87
CA MET A 84 -0.59 -7.11 -3.53
C MET A 84 -0.37 -8.57 -3.14
N HIS A 85 -1.30 -9.45 -3.47
CA HIS A 85 -1.15 -10.88 -3.26
C HIS A 85 0.04 -11.44 -4.05
N GLN A 86 0.14 -11.11 -5.33
CA GLN A 86 1.22 -11.59 -6.19
C GLN A 86 2.59 -11.06 -5.75
N ASN A 87 2.68 -9.79 -5.36
CA ASN A 87 3.96 -9.13 -5.13
C ASN A 87 4.43 -9.15 -3.66
N LEU A 88 3.55 -9.44 -2.70
CA LEU A 88 3.91 -9.47 -1.29
C LEU A 88 3.15 -10.51 -0.47
N PHE A 89 1.82 -10.45 -0.39
CA PHE A 89 1.07 -11.15 0.66
C PHE A 89 1.20 -12.67 0.60
N ASP A 90 1.19 -13.26 -0.59
CA ASP A 90 1.31 -14.72 -0.76
C ASP A 90 2.75 -15.23 -0.58
N GLN A 91 3.71 -14.33 -0.40
CA GLN A 91 5.13 -14.67 -0.31
C GLN A 91 5.72 -14.48 1.10
N VAL A 92 4.93 -14.01 2.05
CA VAL A 92 5.30 -13.83 3.47
C VAL A 92 4.23 -14.45 4.36
N ASN A 93 4.47 -14.47 5.69
CA ASN A 93 3.55 -15.09 6.64
C ASN A 93 2.48 -14.14 7.21
N ILE A 94 2.13 -13.09 6.47
CA ILE A 94 1.05 -12.20 6.90
C ILE A 94 -0.29 -12.95 6.94
N ASN A 95 -1.08 -12.70 7.99
CA ASN A 95 -2.45 -13.21 8.03
C ASN A 95 -3.30 -12.48 6.97
N PRO A 96 -3.90 -13.19 5.99
CA PRO A 96 -4.74 -12.56 4.97
C PRO A 96 -5.88 -11.69 5.53
N GLU A 97 -6.41 -12.04 6.71
CA GLU A 97 -7.46 -11.26 7.38
C GLU A 97 -6.97 -9.91 7.90
N ASN A 98 -5.65 -9.73 8.02
CA ASN A 98 -5.02 -8.47 8.42
C ASN A 98 -4.60 -7.62 7.21
N THR A 99 -4.96 -8.02 6.00
CA THR A 99 -4.67 -7.25 4.77
C THR A 99 -5.94 -6.56 4.28
N HIS A 100 -5.87 -5.25 4.09
CA HIS A 100 -7.05 -4.46 3.77
C HIS A 100 -6.82 -3.60 2.52
N LEU A 101 -7.78 -3.69 1.61
CA LEU A 101 -7.92 -2.82 0.44
C LEU A 101 -9.38 -2.36 0.34
N PRO A 102 -9.63 -1.22 -0.30
CA PRO A 102 -11.00 -0.84 -0.64
C PRO A 102 -11.69 -1.92 -1.47
N ASN A 103 -13.00 -2.07 -1.31
CA ASN A 103 -13.80 -2.99 -2.11
C ASN A 103 -14.31 -2.31 -3.37
N GLY A 104 -13.61 -2.47 -4.48
CA GLY A 104 -13.99 -1.89 -5.77
C GLY A 104 -15.34 -2.37 -6.31
N MET A 105 -15.90 -3.46 -5.79
CA MET A 105 -17.18 -4.01 -6.22
C MET A 105 -18.40 -3.49 -5.43
N GLU A 106 -18.20 -2.68 -4.38
CA GLU A 106 -19.33 -2.03 -3.70
C GLU A 106 -19.94 -0.96 -4.63
N PRO A 107 -21.23 -1.08 -5.00
CA PRO A 107 -21.85 -0.13 -5.92
C PRO A 107 -21.95 1.29 -5.35
N ASN A 108 -22.12 1.40 -4.04
CA ASN A 108 -22.20 2.68 -3.34
C ASN A 108 -20.81 3.11 -2.85
N SER A 109 -20.18 4.01 -3.60
CA SER A 109 -18.83 4.50 -3.31
C SER A 109 -18.73 5.21 -1.96
N GLU A 110 -19.74 6.01 -1.59
CA GLU A 110 -19.75 6.72 -0.31
C GLU A 110 -19.79 5.76 0.87
N LYS A 111 -20.59 4.69 0.76
CA LYS A 111 -20.67 3.64 1.77
C LYS A 111 -19.33 2.93 1.93
N GLU A 112 -18.65 2.59 0.83
CA GLU A 112 -17.35 1.94 0.87
C GLU A 112 -16.27 2.87 1.44
N CYS A 113 -16.24 4.12 1.03
CA CYS A 113 -15.33 5.11 1.58
C CYS A 113 -15.49 5.27 3.10
N ALA A 114 -16.73 5.38 3.58
CA ALA A 114 -17.02 5.45 5.02
C ALA A 114 -16.61 4.17 5.76
N ARG A 115 -16.84 3.00 5.17
CA ARG A 115 -16.41 1.70 5.73
C ARG A 115 -14.89 1.64 5.88
N TYR A 116 -14.17 2.01 4.81
CA TYR A 116 -12.72 1.94 4.79
C TYR A 116 -12.08 2.94 5.74
N GLU A 117 -12.60 4.16 5.79
CA GLU A 117 -12.18 5.19 6.76
C GLU A 117 -12.39 4.71 8.20
N SER A 118 -13.56 4.15 8.51
CA SER A 118 -13.88 3.58 9.83
C SER A 118 -12.94 2.43 10.20
N LEU A 119 -12.57 1.59 9.22
CA LEU A 119 -11.60 0.52 9.41
C LEU A 119 -10.24 1.08 9.83
N ILE A 120 -9.72 2.07 9.11
CA ILE A 120 -8.42 2.70 9.42
C ILE A 120 -8.46 3.33 10.82
N HIS A 121 -9.53 4.01 11.17
CA HIS A 121 -9.71 4.55 12.53
C HIS A 121 -9.74 3.45 13.60
N SER A 122 -10.41 2.34 13.35
CA SER A 122 -10.49 1.20 14.28
C SER A 122 -9.14 0.54 14.53
N LEU A 123 -8.22 0.61 13.56
CA LEU A 123 -6.84 0.12 13.68
C LEU A 123 -5.93 1.09 14.46
N GLY A 124 -6.42 2.27 14.82
CA GLY A 124 -5.63 3.31 15.47
C GLY A 124 -4.80 4.16 14.50
N GLY A 125 -5.11 4.10 13.21
CA GLY A 125 -4.38 4.78 12.15
C GLY A 125 -3.22 3.95 11.58
N VAL A 126 -2.34 4.58 10.83
CA VAL A 126 -1.21 3.97 10.13
C VAL A 126 0.09 4.37 10.81
N ASP A 127 0.93 3.40 11.15
CA ASP A 127 2.24 3.65 11.77
C ASP A 127 3.28 4.15 10.75
N LEU A 128 3.28 3.57 9.55
CA LEU A 128 4.18 3.94 8.46
C LEU A 128 3.46 3.77 7.12
N GLN A 129 3.46 4.82 6.30
CA GLN A 129 2.87 4.81 4.96
C GLN A 129 3.95 4.85 3.88
N LEU A 130 3.96 3.85 3.01
CA LEU A 130 4.73 3.86 1.76
C LEU A 130 3.93 4.62 0.69
N LEU A 131 4.56 5.60 0.05
CA LEU A 131 3.97 6.40 -1.02
C LEU A 131 4.91 6.45 -2.23
N GLY A 132 4.34 6.36 -3.43
CA GLY A 132 4.98 6.78 -4.65
C GLY A 132 4.65 8.22 -4.98
N LEU A 133 5.54 8.92 -5.68
CA LEU A 133 5.31 10.25 -6.22
C LEU A 133 5.27 10.17 -7.74
N GLY A 134 4.12 10.48 -8.33
CA GLY A 134 3.96 10.50 -9.79
C GLY A 134 4.67 11.67 -10.46
N HIS A 135 4.81 11.61 -11.80
CA HIS A 135 5.50 12.63 -12.59
C HIS A 135 4.88 14.02 -12.48
N ASN A 136 3.58 14.12 -12.26
CA ASN A 136 2.84 15.36 -12.04
C ASN A 136 2.63 15.70 -10.56
N GLY A 137 3.25 14.93 -9.66
CA GLY A 137 3.12 15.11 -8.22
C GLY A 137 1.94 14.38 -7.59
N HIS A 138 1.21 13.53 -8.34
CA HIS A 138 0.12 12.75 -7.76
C HIS A 138 0.64 11.72 -6.74
N ILE A 139 -0.16 11.45 -5.72
CA ILE A 139 0.05 10.41 -4.72
C ILE A 139 -1.20 9.53 -4.71
N GLY A 140 -1.03 8.22 -4.90
CA GLY A 140 -2.15 7.31 -5.12
C GLY A 140 -2.94 7.73 -6.35
N PHE A 141 -4.25 7.73 -6.25
CA PHE A 141 -5.15 8.24 -7.30
C PHE A 141 -5.48 9.73 -7.18
N ASN A 142 -4.82 10.46 -6.25
CA ASN A 142 -5.04 11.88 -6.06
C ASN A 142 -4.24 12.70 -7.08
N GLU A 143 -4.92 13.18 -8.10
CA GLU A 143 -4.37 14.06 -9.12
C GLU A 143 -4.22 15.50 -8.59
N PRO A 144 -3.32 16.31 -9.18
CA PRO A 144 -3.21 17.73 -8.83
C PRO A 144 -4.56 18.45 -8.99
N GLY A 145 -4.94 19.23 -8.00
CA GLY A 145 -6.20 19.95 -7.96
C GLY A 145 -6.13 21.18 -7.06
N GLU A 146 -7.21 21.97 -7.03
CA GLU A 146 -7.30 23.19 -6.21
C GLU A 146 -7.55 22.89 -4.72
N ALA A 147 -8.08 21.70 -4.39
CA ALA A 147 -8.37 21.28 -3.05
C ALA A 147 -7.99 19.81 -2.84
N PHE A 148 -7.71 19.45 -1.58
CA PHE A 148 -7.47 18.07 -1.16
C PHE A 148 -8.65 17.54 -0.36
N GLU A 149 -9.14 16.38 -0.76
CA GLU A 149 -10.04 15.61 0.11
C GLU A 149 -9.25 15.08 1.31
N LYS A 150 -9.87 15.08 2.48
CA LYS A 150 -9.19 14.71 3.73
C LYS A 150 -9.36 13.25 4.12
N GLU A 151 -10.36 12.60 3.57
CA GLU A 151 -10.78 11.25 3.92
C GLU A 151 -10.81 10.36 2.67
N THR A 152 -11.09 9.09 2.86
CA THR A 152 -11.28 8.15 1.75
C THR A 152 -12.39 8.64 0.83
N HIS A 153 -12.11 8.73 -0.45
CA HIS A 153 -13.03 9.27 -1.45
C HIS A 153 -12.87 8.57 -2.81
N CYS A 154 -13.86 8.70 -3.66
CA CYS A 154 -13.84 8.20 -5.03
C CYS A 154 -13.39 9.31 -5.98
N VAL A 155 -12.50 8.99 -6.91
CA VAL A 155 -11.96 9.92 -7.91
C VAL A 155 -12.16 9.39 -9.31
N ASP A 156 -12.30 10.29 -10.28
CA ASP A 156 -12.23 9.98 -11.70
C ASP A 156 -10.77 10.09 -12.16
N LEU A 157 -10.25 9.00 -12.72
CA LEU A 157 -8.87 8.96 -13.18
C LEU A 157 -8.70 9.60 -14.55
N GLN A 158 -7.58 10.27 -14.75
CA GLN A 158 -7.18 10.72 -16.08
C GLN A 158 -6.74 9.52 -16.93
N GLU A 159 -6.94 9.59 -18.26
CA GLU A 159 -6.58 8.50 -19.19
C GLU A 159 -5.13 8.02 -19.04
N ARG A 160 -4.21 8.91 -18.72
CA ARG A 160 -2.79 8.58 -18.50
C ARG A 160 -2.49 7.88 -17.16
N THR A 161 -3.47 7.80 -16.26
CA THR A 161 -3.34 7.18 -14.94
C THR A 161 -3.92 5.76 -14.92
N ILE A 162 -4.66 5.41 -15.95
CA ILE A 162 -5.28 4.08 -16.12
C ILE A 162 -4.24 3.06 -16.73
#